data_3115cee8c22dd21512ce994421f5b953
#
_entry.id   3115cee8c22dd21512ce994421f5b953
#
_cell.length_a   1.000
_cell.length_b   1.000
_cell.length_c   1.000
_cell.angle_alpha   90.00
_cell.angle_beta   90.00
_cell.angle_gamma   90.00
#
_symmetry.space_group_name_H-M   'P 1'
#
loop_
_entity.id
_entity.type
_entity.pdbx_description
1 polymer ?
#
loop_
_entity_poly.entity_id
_entity_poly.type
_entity_poly.pdbx_seq_one_letter_code
_entity_poly.pdbx_strand_id
1 'polypeptide(L)'
;MTPSRDQILATIDAHADELRGLGAKSLALFGSMARGEGSSSSDIDMLVELHSKTFDSYMDVKLFLEKILGRKVDLVLADAIKPRLRSAILGEAVRASRL
;
A
#
# COMPACT_ATOMS: atom_id res chain seq x y z
N MET A 1 9.83 -14.58 -9.25
CA MET A 1 8.39 -14.59 -9.60
C MET A 1 7.71 -13.32 -9.11
N THR A 2 6.86 -12.72 -9.94
CA THR A 2 6.13 -11.51 -9.57
C THR A 2 4.86 -11.91 -8.82
N PRO A 3 4.62 -11.42 -7.60
CA PRO A 3 3.37 -11.71 -6.91
C PRO A 3 2.20 -11.07 -7.65
N SER A 4 1.06 -11.74 -7.63
CA SER A 4 -0.16 -11.18 -8.21
C SER A 4 -0.74 -10.12 -7.28
N ARG A 5 -1.65 -9.29 -7.82
CA ARG A 5 -2.41 -8.32 -7.02
C ARG A 5 -3.08 -9.02 -5.81
N ASP A 6 -3.72 -10.14 -6.05
CA ASP A 6 -4.44 -10.87 -5.01
C ASP A 6 -3.50 -11.42 -3.94
N GLN A 7 -2.32 -11.88 -4.34
CA GLN A 7 -1.31 -12.34 -3.38
C GLN A 7 -0.80 -11.21 -2.50
N ILE A 8 -0.57 -10.05 -3.08
CA ILE A 8 -0.14 -8.86 -2.32
C ILE A 8 -1.21 -8.47 -1.30
N LEU A 9 -2.47 -8.38 -1.74
CA LEU A 9 -3.58 -8.01 -0.86
C LEU A 9 -3.81 -9.06 0.24
N ALA A 10 -3.68 -10.34 -0.09
CA ALA A 10 -3.82 -11.41 0.90
C ALA A 10 -2.73 -11.34 1.97
N THR A 11 -1.50 -11.03 1.58
CA THR A 11 -0.38 -10.86 2.53
C THR A 11 -0.64 -9.68 3.46
N ILE A 12 -1.12 -8.57 2.92
CA ILE A 12 -1.46 -7.39 3.73
C ILE A 12 -2.58 -7.72 4.70
N ASP A 13 -3.64 -8.39 4.25
CA ASP A 13 -4.75 -8.78 5.10
C ASP A 13 -4.33 -9.73 6.22
N ALA A 14 -3.39 -10.62 5.93
CA ALA A 14 -2.86 -11.54 6.93
C ALA A 14 -2.11 -10.82 8.07
N HIS A 15 -1.63 -9.60 7.80
CA HIS A 15 -0.89 -8.78 8.77
C HIS A 15 -1.67 -7.52 9.17
N ALA A 16 -3.00 -7.52 8.97
CA ALA A 16 -3.82 -6.33 9.21
C ALA A 16 -3.74 -5.82 10.65
N ASP A 17 -3.73 -6.72 11.63
CA ASP A 17 -3.67 -6.32 13.04
C ASP A 17 -2.34 -5.64 13.37
N GLU A 18 -1.25 -6.16 12.84
CA GLU A 18 0.08 -5.58 13.05
C GLU A 18 0.19 -4.20 12.39
N LEU A 19 -0.35 -4.07 11.17
CA LEU A 19 -0.37 -2.81 10.46
C LEU A 19 -1.20 -1.75 11.19
N ARG A 20 -2.35 -2.13 11.74
CA ARG A 20 -3.15 -1.21 12.58
C ARG A 20 -2.37 -0.78 13.81
N GLY A 21 -1.64 -1.69 14.43
CA GLY A 21 -0.81 -1.38 15.58
C GLY A 21 0.31 -0.40 15.26
N LEU A 22 0.77 -0.34 14.01
CA LEU A 22 1.77 0.60 13.54
C LEU A 22 1.17 1.95 13.13
N GLY A 23 -0.16 2.06 13.11
CA GLY A 23 -0.85 3.31 12.81
C GLY A 23 -1.56 3.35 11.47
N ALA A 24 -1.59 2.26 10.72
CA ALA A 24 -2.30 2.22 9.43
C ALA A 24 -3.80 2.15 9.66
N LYS A 25 -4.52 3.12 9.12
CA LYS A 25 -5.98 3.16 9.14
C LYS A 25 -6.55 2.43 7.94
N SER A 26 -5.96 2.60 6.77
CA SER A 26 -6.33 1.89 5.56
C SER A 26 -5.12 1.77 4.64
N LEU A 27 -5.16 0.77 3.78
CA LEU A 27 -4.14 0.54 2.74
C LEU A 27 -4.82 0.15 1.46
N ALA A 28 -4.32 0.67 0.34
CA ALA A 28 -4.81 0.32 -0.99
C ALA A 28 -3.63 0.17 -1.94
N LEU A 29 -3.74 -0.77 -2.85
CA LEU A 29 -2.74 -1.01 -3.90
C LEU A 29 -3.14 -0.22 -5.13
N PHE A 30 -2.19 0.50 -5.73
CA PHE A 30 -2.44 1.19 -6.99
C PHE A 30 -1.26 0.99 -7.94
N GLY A 31 -1.29 1.65 -9.08
CA GLY A 31 -0.20 1.57 -10.05
C GLY A 31 -0.19 0.27 -10.83
N SER A 32 0.98 -0.11 -11.36
CA SER A 32 1.11 -1.25 -12.26
C SER A 32 0.69 -2.57 -11.63
N MET A 33 0.99 -2.79 -10.36
CA MET A 33 0.61 -4.03 -9.66
C MET A 33 -0.91 -4.15 -9.52
N ALA A 34 -1.62 -3.03 -9.27
CA ALA A 34 -3.07 -3.03 -9.17
C ALA A 34 -3.72 -3.35 -10.52
N ARG A 35 -3.09 -2.94 -11.62
CA ARG A 35 -3.58 -3.21 -12.98
C ARG A 35 -3.17 -4.59 -13.49
N GLY A 36 -2.39 -5.35 -12.72
CA GLY A 36 -1.87 -6.65 -13.18
C GLY A 36 -0.74 -6.52 -14.19
N GLU A 37 -0.11 -5.36 -14.28
CA GLU A 37 0.96 -5.06 -15.24
C GLU A 37 2.35 -5.06 -14.61
N GLY A 38 2.45 -5.40 -13.32
CA GLY A 38 3.72 -5.38 -12.61
C GLY A 38 4.70 -6.41 -13.12
N SER A 39 5.99 -6.12 -12.94
CA SER A 39 7.08 -7.04 -13.27
C SER A 39 7.88 -7.38 -12.01
N SER A 40 8.87 -8.29 -12.16
CA SER A 40 9.72 -8.67 -11.05
C SER A 40 10.59 -7.52 -10.53
N SER A 41 10.76 -6.46 -11.33
CA SER A 41 11.54 -5.27 -10.95
C SER A 41 10.66 -4.07 -10.55
N SER A 42 9.33 -4.21 -10.64
CA SER A 42 8.43 -3.10 -10.29
C SER A 42 8.37 -2.88 -8.78
N ASP A 43 8.36 -1.61 -8.36
CA ASP A 43 8.03 -1.26 -6.99
C ASP A 43 6.53 -1.48 -6.78
N ILE A 44 6.15 -1.66 -5.52
CA ILE A 44 4.75 -1.80 -5.16
C ILE A 44 4.25 -0.43 -4.71
N ASP A 45 3.28 0.12 -5.44
CA ASP A 45 2.69 1.43 -5.14
C ASP A 45 1.50 1.25 -4.21
N MET A 46 1.57 1.85 -3.02
CA MET A 46 0.53 1.74 -2.01
C MET A 46 0.07 3.11 -1.54
N LEU A 47 -1.24 3.23 -1.31
CA LEU A 47 -1.84 4.37 -0.63
C LEU A 47 -2.09 4.01 0.82
N VAL A 48 -1.79 4.93 1.73
CA VAL A 48 -2.01 4.72 3.15
C VAL A 48 -2.75 5.89 3.77
N GLU A 49 -3.70 5.58 4.65
CA GLU A 49 -4.24 6.54 5.61
C GLU A 49 -3.70 6.18 6.98
N LEU A 50 -3.16 7.15 7.69
CA LEU A 50 -2.59 6.96 9.04
C LEU A 50 -3.47 7.62 10.08
N HIS A 51 -3.57 7.00 11.27
CA HIS A 51 -4.26 7.61 12.40
C HIS A 51 -3.52 8.86 12.88
N SER A 52 -2.18 8.80 12.90
CA SER A 52 -1.32 9.94 13.20
C SER A 52 -0.34 10.13 12.06
N LYS A 53 -0.34 11.32 11.47
CA LYS A 53 0.51 11.61 10.31
C LYS A 53 1.91 12.04 10.75
N THR A 54 2.62 11.13 11.38
CA THR A 54 4.00 11.39 11.81
C THR A 54 4.96 10.66 10.88
N PHE A 55 6.18 11.17 10.81
CA PHE A 55 7.24 10.52 10.03
C PHE A 55 7.50 9.10 10.54
N ASP A 56 7.50 8.91 11.85
CA ASP A 56 7.75 7.61 12.45
C ASP A 56 6.67 6.59 12.06
N SER A 57 5.40 6.97 12.14
CA SER A 57 4.30 6.07 11.71
C SER A 57 4.39 5.74 10.24
N TYR A 58 4.70 6.73 9.40
CA TYR A 58 4.87 6.52 7.97
C TYR A 58 5.99 5.50 7.70
N MET A 59 7.15 5.70 8.32
CA MET A 59 8.30 4.81 8.11
C MET A 59 8.06 3.42 8.68
N ASP A 60 7.41 3.32 9.84
CA ASP A 60 7.10 2.02 10.44
C ASP A 60 6.22 1.18 9.52
N VAL A 61 5.18 1.77 8.95
CA VAL A 61 4.29 1.08 8.01
C VAL A 61 5.04 0.71 6.73
N LYS A 62 5.82 1.64 6.17
CA LYS A 62 6.58 1.40 4.95
C LYS A 62 7.56 0.25 5.12
N LEU A 63 8.36 0.28 6.16
CA LEU A 63 9.38 -0.75 6.40
C LEU A 63 8.75 -2.11 6.69
N PHE A 64 7.64 -2.13 7.40
CA PHE A 64 6.91 -3.37 7.66
C PHE A 64 6.36 -3.97 6.37
N LEU A 65 5.76 -3.14 5.51
CA LEU A 65 5.26 -3.59 4.21
C LEU A 65 6.40 -4.16 3.35
N GLU A 66 7.54 -3.50 3.32
CA GLU A 66 8.69 -4.00 2.56
C GLU A 66 9.17 -5.36 3.11
N LYS A 67 9.11 -5.53 4.41
CA LYS A 67 9.50 -6.78 5.05
C LYS A 67 8.56 -7.94 4.67
N ILE A 68 7.25 -7.73 4.77
CA ILE A 68 6.28 -8.81 4.50
C ILE A 68 6.10 -9.09 3.02
N LEU A 69 6.31 -8.08 2.16
CA LEU A 69 6.15 -8.23 0.72
C LEU A 69 7.45 -8.61 0.02
N GLY A 70 8.59 -8.44 0.70
CA GLY A 70 9.90 -8.77 0.12
C GLY A 70 10.27 -7.89 -1.06
N ARG A 71 9.70 -6.68 -1.15
CA ARG A 71 9.91 -5.76 -2.26
C ARG A 71 9.90 -4.33 -1.77
N LYS A 72 10.49 -3.45 -2.58
CA LYS A 72 10.44 -2.02 -2.33
C LYS A 72 9.01 -1.51 -2.48
N VAL A 73 8.56 -0.72 -1.52
CA VAL A 73 7.22 -0.15 -1.50
C VAL A 73 7.31 1.36 -1.62
N ASP A 74 6.59 1.90 -2.60
CA ASP A 74 6.39 3.35 -2.75
C ASP A 74 5.10 3.70 -2.02
N LEU A 75 5.23 4.21 -0.79
CA LEU A 75 4.10 4.48 0.08
C LEU A 75 3.71 5.94 0.01
N VAL A 76 2.48 6.20 -0.42
CA VAL A 76 1.94 7.54 -0.60
C VAL A 76 0.80 7.77 0.37
N LEU A 77 0.84 8.90 1.09
CA LEU A 77 -0.28 9.30 1.93
C LEU A 77 -1.48 9.67 1.06
N ALA A 78 -2.62 9.09 1.35
CA ALA A 78 -3.82 9.26 0.51
C ALA A 78 -4.25 10.72 0.41
N ASP A 79 -4.07 11.50 1.47
CA ASP A 79 -4.45 12.92 1.46
C ASP A 79 -3.37 13.85 0.90
N ALA A 80 -2.21 13.31 0.53
CA ALA A 80 -1.13 14.08 -0.12
C ALA A 80 -1.21 14.00 -1.64
N ILE A 81 -2.15 13.26 -2.19
CA ILE A 81 -2.31 13.15 -3.65
C ILE A 81 -2.79 14.49 -4.21
N LYS A 82 -2.12 14.95 -5.26
CA LYS A 82 -2.53 16.18 -5.95
C LYS A 82 -3.93 16.02 -6.50
N PRO A 83 -4.82 17.04 -6.36
CA PRO A 83 -6.23 16.93 -6.78
C PRO A 83 -6.42 16.43 -8.21
N ARG A 84 -5.58 16.89 -9.14
CA ARG A 84 -5.70 16.49 -10.56
C ARG A 84 -5.40 15.01 -10.81
N LEU A 85 -4.68 14.34 -9.90
CA LEU A 85 -4.31 12.92 -10.02
C LEU A 85 -5.21 12.03 -9.17
N ARG A 86 -5.96 12.61 -8.26
CA ARG A 86 -6.72 11.89 -7.26
C ARG A 86 -7.74 10.93 -7.87
N SER A 87 -8.52 11.43 -8.83
CA SER A 87 -9.56 10.63 -9.48
C SER A 87 -8.99 9.41 -10.19
N ALA A 88 -7.90 9.60 -10.92
CA ALA A 88 -7.26 8.50 -11.65
C ALA A 88 -6.68 7.45 -10.69
N ILE A 89 -5.98 7.89 -9.65
CA ILE A 89 -5.35 6.98 -8.69
C ILE A 89 -6.41 6.23 -7.88
N LEU A 90 -7.42 6.93 -7.36
CA LEU A 90 -8.48 6.30 -6.57
C LEU A 90 -9.35 5.38 -7.43
N GLY A 91 -9.49 5.69 -8.71
CA GLY A 91 -10.27 4.85 -9.64
C GLY A 91 -9.62 3.51 -9.91
N GLU A 92 -8.29 3.40 -9.82
CA GLU A 92 -7.59 2.12 -10.02
C GLU A 92 -7.20 1.44 -8.71
N ALA A 93 -7.27 2.13 -7.58
CA ALA A 93 -6.81 1.60 -6.30
C ALA A 93 -7.70 0.44 -5.82
N VAL A 94 -7.06 -0.61 -5.30
CA VAL A 94 -7.74 -1.77 -4.73
C VAL A 94 -7.41 -1.82 -3.24
N ARG A 95 -8.43 -1.65 -2.42
CA ARG A 95 -8.27 -1.55 -0.97
C ARG A 95 -8.09 -2.92 -0.34
N ALA A 96 -7.20 -3.02 0.65
CA ALA A 96 -7.06 -4.21 1.47
C ALA A 96 -8.32 -4.37 2.33
N SER A 97 -8.94 -5.55 2.29
CA SER A 97 -10.29 -5.74 2.83
C SER A 97 -10.36 -5.71 4.36
N ARG A 98 -9.27 -6.03 5.05
CA ARG A 98 -9.23 -6.07 6.51
C ARG A 98 -8.73 -4.78 7.16
N LEU A 99 -8.41 -3.78 6.36
CA LEU A 99 -7.93 -2.48 6.87
C LEU A 99 -8.88 -1.36 6.58
#